data_0eb0b6adcb1a8ebb8491dc60535e24b0
#
_entry.id   0eb0b6adcb1a8ebb8491dc60535e24b0
#
_cell.length_a   1.000
_cell.length_b   1.000
_cell.length_c   1.000
_cell.angle_alpha   90.00
_cell.angle_beta   90.00
_cell.angle_gamma   90.00
#
_symmetry.space_group_name_H-M   'P 1'
#
loop_
_entity.id
_entity.type
_entity.pdbx_description
1 polymer ?
#
loop_
_entity_poly.entity_id
_entity_poly.type
_entity_poly.pdbx_seq_one_letter_code
_entity_poly.pdbx_strand_id
1 'polypeptide(L)' 'MASPQDRAWSEGHKAGLHDQPISSCPYGSGMMQQKWHQGWREGQNAKDAKGT' A
#
# COMPACT_ATOMS: atom_id res chain seq x y z
N MET A 1 -10.84 -16.27 2.03
CA MET A 1 -9.83 -15.87 1.04
C MET A 1 -9.87 -14.37 0.82
N ALA A 2 -8.71 -13.76 0.72
CA ALA A 2 -8.64 -12.32 0.50
C ALA A 2 -9.12 -11.98 -0.90
N SER A 3 -9.91 -10.91 -1.03
CA SER A 3 -10.32 -10.43 -2.33
C SER A 3 -9.14 -9.79 -3.04
N PRO A 4 -9.20 -9.63 -4.39
CA PRO A 4 -8.11 -8.93 -5.09
C PRO A 4 -7.86 -7.53 -4.53
N GLN A 5 -8.91 -6.85 -4.09
CA GLN A 5 -8.76 -5.51 -3.51
C GLN A 5 -8.01 -5.56 -2.18
N ASP A 6 -8.34 -6.54 -1.33
CA ASP A 6 -7.62 -6.71 -0.07
C ASP A 6 -6.15 -7.02 -0.32
N ARG A 7 -5.88 -7.80 -1.35
CA ARG A 7 -4.51 -8.13 -1.72
C ARG A 7 -3.75 -6.88 -2.16
N ALA A 8 -4.39 -6.05 -2.99
CA ALA A 8 -3.76 -4.81 -3.43
C ALA A 8 -3.45 -3.91 -2.25
N TRP A 9 -4.38 -3.79 -1.31
CA TRP A 9 -4.16 -3.00 -0.10
C TRP A 9 -2.97 -3.54 0.68
N SER A 10 -2.93 -4.85 0.87
CA SER A 10 -1.85 -5.49 1.62
C SER A 10 -0.49 -5.26 0.97
N GLU A 11 -0.43 -5.38 -0.35
CA GLU A 11 0.80 -5.13 -1.09
C GLU A 11 1.25 -3.69 -0.93
N GLY A 12 0.30 -2.76 -1.03
CA GLY A 12 0.62 -1.35 -0.85
C GLY A 12 1.10 -1.07 0.56
N HIS A 13 0.47 -1.68 1.55
CA HIS A 13 0.86 -1.51 2.95
C HIS A 13 2.31 -1.96 3.16
N LYS A 14 2.67 -3.10 2.62
CA LYS A 14 4.04 -3.58 2.68
C LYS A 14 5.01 -2.61 2.03
N ALA A 15 4.64 -2.12 0.84
CA ALA A 15 5.51 -1.17 0.15
C ALA A 15 5.71 0.09 0.98
N GLY A 16 4.66 0.56 1.63
CA GLY A 16 4.76 1.73 2.50
C GLY A 16 5.67 1.48 3.68
N LEU A 17 5.56 0.30 4.29
CA LEU A 17 6.42 -0.08 5.42
C LEU A 17 7.88 -0.18 5.04
N HIS A 18 8.15 -0.61 3.80
CA HIS A 18 9.52 -0.76 3.30
C HIS A 18 10.04 0.49 2.60
N ASP A 19 9.31 1.59 2.71
CA ASP A 19 9.72 2.88 2.18
C ASP A 19 9.90 2.87 0.66
N GLN A 20 9.16 2.03 -0.03
CA GLN A 20 9.18 2.02 -1.48
C GLN A 20 8.38 3.21 -2.02
N PRO A 21 8.73 3.74 -3.19
CA PRO A 21 7.98 4.87 -3.73
C PRO A 21 6.58 4.45 -4.15
N ILE A 22 5.64 5.40 -4.10
CA ILE A 22 4.27 5.12 -4.49
C ILE A 22 4.19 4.71 -5.97
N SER A 23 5.16 5.11 -6.75
CA SER A 23 5.23 4.72 -8.16
C SER A 23 5.52 3.24 -8.35
N SER A 24 5.87 2.52 -7.28
CA SER A 24 6.03 1.06 -7.34
C SER A 24 4.72 0.33 -7.56
N CYS A 25 3.59 1.04 -7.47
CA CYS A 25 2.28 0.43 -7.64
C CYS A 25 2.22 -0.32 -8.97
N PRO A 26 1.90 -1.63 -8.95
CA PRO A 26 1.83 -2.39 -10.20
C PRO A 26 0.51 -2.18 -10.95
N TYR A 27 -0.45 -1.52 -10.32
CA TYR A 27 -1.76 -1.31 -10.91
C TYR A 27 -1.80 0.07 -11.55
N GLY A 28 -2.16 0.12 -12.83
CA GLY A 28 -2.14 1.37 -13.57
C GLY A 28 -3.33 2.27 -13.32
N SER A 29 -4.46 1.70 -12.91
CA SER A 29 -5.69 2.49 -12.70
C SER A 29 -6.73 1.63 -12.02
N GLY A 30 -7.85 2.26 -11.64
CA GLY A 30 -9.00 1.56 -11.11
C GLY A 30 -8.94 1.33 -9.61
N MET A 31 -9.84 0.48 -9.13
CA MET A 31 -9.98 0.21 -7.70
C MET A 31 -8.74 -0.42 -7.09
N MET A 32 -8.07 -1.28 -7.85
CA MET A 32 -6.87 -1.94 -7.36
C MET A 32 -5.78 -0.91 -7.05
N GLN A 33 -5.61 0.06 -7.94
CA GLN A 33 -4.64 1.13 -7.71
C GLN A 33 -5.01 1.93 -6.47
N GLN A 34 -6.29 2.27 -6.32
CA GLN A 34 -6.74 3.03 -5.16
C GLN A 34 -6.47 2.27 -3.87
N LYS A 35 -6.78 0.98 -3.86
CA LYS A 35 -6.55 0.17 -2.67
C LYS A 35 -5.07 0.06 -2.34
N TRP A 36 -4.25 -0.14 -3.36
CA TRP A 36 -2.80 -0.19 -3.18
C TRP A 36 -2.28 1.12 -2.58
N HIS A 37 -2.74 2.25 -3.14
CA HIS A 37 -2.31 3.56 -2.64
C HIS A 37 -2.75 3.80 -1.20
N GLN A 38 -3.97 3.38 -0.85
CA GLN A 38 -4.44 3.47 0.53
C GLN A 38 -3.56 2.66 1.46
N GLY A 39 -3.26 1.43 1.07
CA GLY A 39 -2.39 0.57 1.87
C GLY A 39 -1.01 1.19 2.03
N TRP A 40 -0.48 1.74 0.95
CA TRP A 40 0.83 2.40 0.99
C TRP A 40 0.85 3.53 2.01
N ARG A 41 -0.17 4.38 1.99
CA ARG A 41 -0.24 5.50 2.94
C ARG A 41 -0.33 5.01 4.38
N GLU A 42 -1.14 3.98 4.61
CA GLU A 42 -1.25 3.40 5.94
C GLU A 42 0.07 2.79 6.38
N GLY A 43 0.78 2.16 5.46
CA GLY A 43 2.10 1.61 5.75
C GLY A 43 3.09 2.70 6.14
N GLN A 44 3.07 3.81 5.42
CA GLN A 44 3.92 4.95 5.75
C GLN A 44 3.59 5.51 7.13
N ASN A 45 2.31 5.64 7.43
CA ASN A 45 1.89 6.13 8.74
C ASN A 45 2.33 5.20 9.86
N ALA A 46 2.17 3.90 9.65
CA ALA A 46 2.57 2.91 10.65
C ALA A 46 4.08 2.96 10.86
N LYS A 47 4.84 3.10 9.79
CA LYS A 47 6.29 3.21 9.87
C LYS A 47 6.71 4.46 10.63
N ASP A 48 6.10 5.59 10.31
CA ASP A 48 6.41 6.85 10.97
C ASP A 48 6.09 6.78 12.46
N ALA A 49 4.95 6.18 12.80
CA ALA A 49 4.55 6.05 14.20
C ALA A 49 5.58 5.25 14.99
N LYS A 50 6.17 4.23 14.38
CA LYS A 50 7.20 3.42 15.01
C LYS A 50 8.55 4.12 15.02
N GLY A 51 8.80 4.95 14.04
CA GLY A 51 10.09 5.60 13.87
C GLY A 51 10.35 6.74 14.83
N THR A 52 9.33 7.17 15.52
CA THR A 52 9.47 8.21 16.52
C THR A 52 9.52 7.61 17.92
#